data_3ab8203b19919624934aa6fc7058129e
#
_entry.id   3ab8203b19919624934aa6fc7058129e
#
_cell.length_a   1.000
_cell.length_b   1.000
_cell.length_c   1.000
_cell.angle_alpha   90.00
_cell.angle_beta   90.00
_cell.angle_gamma   90.00
#
_symmetry.space_group_name_H-M   'P 1'
#
loop_
_entity.id
_entity.type
_entity.pdbx_description
1 polymer ?
#
loop_
_entity_poly.entity_id
_entity_poly.type
_entity_poly.pdbx_seq_one_letter_code
_entity_poly.pdbx_strand_id
1 'polypeptide(L)'
;MTTTDAPGHTLTTDPRPHFRSAARTACATVEAVSVDQLHLPTPCTDFDVRALLGHLVAVFRRVTSVAAGVPAVGHAPLVTDVPDDGWGAAARAAVRQLEQAWADPDVLRREMVLPFGTLPGAAALASYTGEVLTHTWDLATATGQIPAWDDEVVAGALVAVRRKLPTAERPPGIPFADAVPVPDDAPAIDRLVAWQGRDPHWRPVA
;
A
#
# COMPACT_ATOMS: atom_id res chain seq x y z
N MET A 1 -30.38 -34.56 -18.50
CA MET A 1 -29.04 -34.50 -17.89
C MET A 1 -28.45 -33.14 -18.23
N THR A 2 -28.67 -32.18 -17.36
CA THR A 2 -28.15 -30.80 -17.49
C THR A 2 -26.93 -30.68 -16.60
N THR A 3 -25.78 -30.64 -17.19
CA THR A 3 -24.49 -30.32 -16.49
C THR A 3 -24.47 -28.84 -16.19
N THR A 4 -24.56 -28.53 -14.91
CA THR A 4 -24.36 -27.18 -14.40
C THR A 4 -22.85 -26.91 -14.42
N ASP A 5 -22.46 -26.01 -15.32
CA ASP A 5 -21.10 -25.50 -15.41
C ASP A 5 -20.83 -24.57 -14.20
N ALA A 6 -19.82 -24.86 -13.42
CA ALA A 6 -19.43 -24.03 -12.28
C ALA A 6 -18.87 -22.70 -12.77
N PRO A 7 -19.12 -21.55 -12.08
CA PRO A 7 -18.62 -20.26 -12.50
C PRO A 7 -17.09 -20.26 -12.49
N GLY A 8 -16.51 -20.09 -13.68
CA GLY A 8 -15.08 -20.09 -13.92
C GLY A 8 -14.35 -19.13 -12.99
N HIS A 9 -13.31 -19.63 -12.36
CA HIS A 9 -12.30 -18.83 -11.68
C HIS A 9 -11.72 -17.85 -12.70
N THR A 10 -12.08 -16.59 -12.55
CA THR A 10 -11.42 -15.49 -13.27
C THR A 10 -9.94 -15.61 -13.00
N LEU A 11 -9.14 -15.89 -14.02
CA LEU A 11 -7.69 -15.92 -13.94
C LEU A 11 -7.25 -14.62 -13.27
N THR A 12 -6.70 -14.70 -12.10
CA THR A 12 -6.19 -13.54 -11.36
C THR A 12 -5.06 -12.97 -12.22
N THR A 13 -5.28 -11.81 -12.79
CA THR A 13 -4.25 -11.08 -13.53
C THR A 13 -3.03 -10.96 -12.64
N ASP A 14 -1.83 -11.16 -13.19
CA ASP A 14 -0.57 -11.05 -12.45
C ASP A 14 -0.49 -9.68 -11.74
N PRO A 15 -0.42 -9.62 -10.41
CA PRO A 15 -0.44 -8.36 -9.66
C PRO A 15 0.91 -7.62 -9.68
N ARG A 16 1.99 -8.24 -10.15
CA ARG A 16 3.34 -7.65 -10.14
C ARG A 16 3.46 -6.35 -10.94
N PRO A 17 2.86 -6.21 -12.15
CA PRO A 17 2.85 -4.93 -12.85
C PRO A 17 2.18 -3.81 -12.06
N HIS A 18 1.05 -4.08 -11.42
CA HIS A 18 0.32 -3.11 -10.59
C HIS A 18 1.14 -2.69 -9.36
N PHE A 19 1.69 -3.67 -8.63
CA PHE A 19 2.55 -3.37 -7.50
C PHE A 19 3.79 -2.55 -7.90
N ARG A 20 4.42 -2.89 -9.03
CA ARG A 20 5.57 -2.15 -9.56
C ARG A 20 5.21 -0.70 -9.90
N SER A 21 4.04 -0.46 -10.49
CA SER A 21 3.54 0.89 -10.76
C SER A 21 3.37 1.69 -9.46
N ALA A 22 2.70 1.13 -8.45
CA ALA A 22 2.54 1.74 -7.14
C ALA A 22 3.88 2.02 -6.45
N ALA A 23 4.82 1.06 -6.48
CA ALA A 23 6.14 1.22 -5.88
C ALA A 23 6.98 2.31 -6.55
N ARG A 24 6.89 2.47 -7.88
CA ARG A 24 7.56 3.57 -8.60
C ARG A 24 7.01 4.92 -8.19
N THR A 25 5.68 5.06 -8.10
CA THR A 25 5.04 6.29 -7.63
C THR A 25 5.47 6.60 -6.19
N ALA A 26 5.50 5.60 -5.31
CA ALA A 26 5.98 5.75 -3.95
C ALA A 26 7.45 6.21 -3.87
N CYS A 27 8.35 5.58 -4.65
CA CYS A 27 9.76 5.99 -4.68
C CYS A 27 9.92 7.43 -5.15
N ALA A 28 9.22 7.84 -6.22
CA ALA A 28 9.27 9.22 -6.71
C ALA A 28 8.78 10.22 -5.65
N THR A 29 7.70 9.88 -4.93
CA THR A 29 7.17 10.71 -3.84
C THR A 29 8.15 10.79 -2.67
N VAL A 30 8.76 9.68 -2.26
CA VAL A 30 9.79 9.63 -1.20
C VAL A 30 11.00 10.48 -1.56
N GLU A 31 11.47 10.40 -2.81
CA GLU A 31 12.64 11.16 -3.30
C GLU A 31 12.42 12.67 -3.33
N ALA A 32 11.18 13.10 -3.50
CA ALA A 32 10.82 14.52 -3.57
C ALA A 32 10.61 15.16 -2.18
N VAL A 33 10.67 14.38 -1.08
CA VAL A 33 10.57 14.92 0.27
C VAL A 33 11.88 15.61 0.66
N SER A 34 11.78 16.86 1.10
CA SER A 34 12.91 17.61 1.64
C SER A 34 13.07 17.41 3.16
N VAL A 35 14.30 17.60 3.67
CA VAL A 35 14.62 17.37 5.09
C VAL A 35 13.79 18.25 6.04
N ASP A 36 13.48 19.46 5.62
CA ASP A 36 12.66 20.41 6.39
C ASP A 36 11.18 19.99 6.50
N GLN A 37 10.72 19.04 5.68
CA GLN A 37 9.36 18.51 5.73
C GLN A 37 9.20 17.30 6.67
N LEU A 38 10.29 16.74 7.19
CA LEU A 38 10.26 15.48 7.95
C LEU A 38 9.41 15.51 9.22
N HIS A 39 9.18 16.69 9.79
CA HIS A 39 8.37 16.88 11.00
C HIS A 39 6.89 17.20 10.72
N LEU A 40 6.49 17.30 9.46
CA LEU A 40 5.11 17.65 9.12
C LEU A 40 4.15 16.52 9.53
N PRO A 41 2.93 16.88 9.99
CA PRO A 41 1.88 15.90 10.24
C PRO A 41 1.39 15.30 8.92
N THR A 42 0.84 14.07 8.98
CA THR A 42 0.28 13.37 7.82
C THR A 42 -1.19 13.00 8.05
N PRO A 43 -1.95 12.65 6.98
CA PRO A 43 -3.29 12.09 7.13
C PRO A 43 -3.31 10.76 7.91
N CYS A 44 -2.19 10.04 7.97
CA CYS A 44 -2.00 8.89 8.85
C CYS A 44 -1.64 9.38 10.25
N THR A 45 -2.60 9.51 11.13
CA THR A 45 -2.46 10.18 12.44
C THR A 45 -1.39 9.58 13.36
N ASP A 46 -0.96 8.35 13.11
CA ASP A 46 0.09 7.67 13.88
C ASP A 46 1.51 8.08 13.43
N PHE A 47 1.64 8.76 12.28
CA PHE A 47 2.93 9.04 11.64
C PHE A 47 3.06 10.50 11.23
N ASP A 48 4.18 11.14 11.58
CA ASP A 48 4.71 12.29 10.86
C ASP A 48 5.36 11.83 9.54
N VAL A 49 5.85 12.77 8.73
CA VAL A 49 6.49 12.46 7.44
C VAL A 49 7.70 11.53 7.63
N ARG A 50 8.55 11.76 8.63
CA ARG A 50 9.72 10.90 8.93
C ARG A 50 9.29 9.45 9.21
N ALA A 51 8.33 9.28 10.10
CA ALA A 51 7.83 7.96 10.47
C ALA A 51 7.15 7.27 9.27
N LEU A 52 6.43 8.02 8.44
CA LEU A 52 5.78 7.48 7.24
C LEU A 52 6.79 7.03 6.18
N LEU A 53 7.90 7.77 5.99
CA LEU A 53 9.02 7.32 5.15
C LEU A 53 9.61 6.01 5.67
N GLY A 54 9.84 5.93 6.98
CA GLY A 54 10.31 4.71 7.64
C GLY A 54 9.34 3.54 7.47
N HIS A 55 8.03 3.82 7.52
CA HIS A 55 6.98 2.84 7.31
C HIS A 55 6.97 2.31 5.86
N LEU A 56 7.01 3.17 4.86
CA LEU A 56 7.07 2.76 3.46
C LEU A 56 8.26 1.85 3.17
N VAL A 57 9.47 2.19 3.67
CA VAL A 57 10.65 1.34 3.53
C VAL A 57 10.46 0.00 4.26
N ALA A 58 9.86 0.01 5.47
CA ALA A 58 9.56 -1.21 6.21
C ALA A 58 8.55 -2.11 5.46
N VAL A 59 7.52 -1.52 4.82
CA VAL A 59 6.57 -2.25 3.98
C VAL A 59 7.28 -2.94 2.82
N PHE A 60 8.15 -2.26 2.08
CA PHE A 60 8.90 -2.88 0.97
C PHE A 60 9.79 -4.04 1.46
N ARG A 61 10.49 -3.87 2.60
CA ARG A 61 11.30 -4.92 3.21
C ARG A 61 10.45 -6.12 3.66
N ARG A 62 9.28 -5.85 4.25
CA ARG A 62 8.31 -6.88 4.67
C ARG A 62 7.80 -7.68 3.47
N VAL A 63 7.41 -7.00 2.39
CA VAL A 63 6.95 -7.65 1.16
C VAL A 63 8.05 -8.52 0.54
N THR A 64 9.32 -8.10 0.62
CA THR A 64 10.48 -8.91 0.24
C THR A 64 10.59 -10.18 1.09
N SER A 65 10.49 -10.04 2.41
CA SER A 65 10.60 -11.16 3.36
C SER A 65 9.49 -12.19 3.18
N VAL A 66 8.27 -11.73 2.93
CA VAL A 66 7.10 -12.60 2.69
C VAL A 66 7.30 -13.45 1.44
N ALA A 67 7.88 -12.89 0.36
CA ALA A 67 8.24 -13.66 -0.82
C ALA A 67 9.27 -14.77 -0.53
N ALA A 68 10.16 -14.54 0.43
CA ALA A 68 11.12 -15.53 0.90
C ALA A 68 10.53 -16.55 1.88
N GLY A 69 9.22 -16.51 2.17
CA GLY A 69 8.53 -17.43 3.07
C GLY A 69 8.59 -17.02 4.55
N VAL A 70 9.07 -15.82 4.88
CA VAL A 70 9.06 -15.32 6.25
C VAL A 70 7.69 -14.71 6.56
N PRO A 71 7.01 -15.13 7.66
CA PRO A 71 5.73 -14.53 8.04
C PRO A 71 5.83 -13.01 8.21
N ALA A 72 4.81 -12.28 7.78
CA ALA A 72 4.76 -10.83 7.95
C ALA A 72 4.60 -10.38 9.41
N VAL A 73 4.13 -11.28 10.27
CA VAL A 73 3.93 -11.03 11.70
C VAL A 73 5.28 -10.87 12.40
N GLY A 74 5.39 -9.86 13.26
CA GLY A 74 6.63 -9.60 14.04
C GLY A 74 7.67 -8.71 13.35
N HIS A 75 7.43 -8.29 12.09
CA HIS A 75 8.26 -7.26 11.47
C HIS A 75 8.05 -5.90 12.15
N ALA A 76 9.14 -5.16 12.32
CA ALA A 76 9.06 -3.78 12.80
C ALA A 76 8.19 -2.93 11.86
N PRO A 77 7.28 -2.11 12.39
CA PRO A 77 6.42 -1.26 11.56
C PRO A 77 7.19 -0.13 10.88
N LEU A 78 8.34 0.25 11.43
CA LEU A 78 9.16 1.37 10.99
C LEU A 78 10.62 0.96 10.82
N VAL A 79 11.30 1.62 9.90
CA VAL A 79 12.76 1.70 9.80
C VAL A 79 13.18 3.06 10.36
N THR A 80 14.14 3.10 11.27
CA THR A 80 14.58 4.31 11.98
C THR A 80 16.06 4.64 11.81
N ASP A 81 16.83 3.77 11.17
CA ASP A 81 18.27 3.85 10.99
C ASP A 81 18.71 4.47 9.66
N VAL A 82 17.79 5.16 8.97
CA VAL A 82 18.08 5.87 7.71
C VAL A 82 18.38 7.33 8.01
N PRO A 83 19.50 7.89 7.49
CA PRO A 83 19.78 9.32 7.59
C PRO A 83 18.69 10.17 6.91
N ASP A 84 18.53 11.42 7.35
CA ASP A 84 17.46 12.31 6.88
C ASP A 84 17.45 12.54 5.38
N ASP A 85 18.59 12.52 4.73
CA ASP A 85 18.79 12.65 3.28
C ASP A 85 18.87 11.30 2.56
N GLY A 86 18.77 10.19 3.29
CA GLY A 86 18.95 8.83 2.78
C GLY A 86 17.68 8.12 2.32
N TRP A 87 16.48 8.69 2.57
CA TRP A 87 15.21 7.99 2.37
C TRP A 87 14.96 7.54 0.94
N GLY A 88 15.25 8.38 -0.05
CA GLY A 88 15.12 8.01 -1.46
C GLY A 88 16.01 6.82 -1.85
N ALA A 89 17.26 6.80 -1.41
CA ALA A 89 18.18 5.70 -1.67
C ALA A 89 17.71 4.39 -1.00
N ALA A 90 17.21 4.49 0.25
CA ALA A 90 16.69 3.35 1.00
C ALA A 90 15.46 2.75 0.34
N ALA A 91 14.50 3.58 -0.10
CA ALA A 91 13.30 3.14 -0.80
C ALA A 91 13.65 2.43 -2.12
N ARG A 92 14.49 3.04 -2.96
CA ARG A 92 14.94 2.42 -4.22
C ARG A 92 15.65 1.07 -3.99
N ALA A 93 16.49 0.98 -2.96
CA ALA A 93 17.18 -0.26 -2.64
C ALA A 93 16.19 -1.36 -2.21
N ALA A 94 15.22 -1.02 -1.35
CA ALA A 94 14.20 -1.94 -0.90
C ALA A 94 13.30 -2.43 -2.06
N VAL A 95 12.89 -1.53 -2.96
CA VAL A 95 12.09 -1.90 -4.15
C VAL A 95 12.85 -2.82 -5.10
N ARG A 96 14.14 -2.56 -5.36
CA ARG A 96 14.95 -3.49 -6.18
C ARG A 96 15.03 -4.89 -5.59
N GLN A 97 15.22 -5.01 -4.26
CA GLN A 97 15.24 -6.30 -3.58
C GLN A 97 13.88 -7.02 -3.66
N LEU A 98 12.81 -6.26 -3.50
CA LEU A 98 11.46 -6.74 -3.64
C LEU A 98 11.19 -7.28 -5.05
N GLU A 99 11.53 -6.52 -6.10
CA GLU A 99 11.35 -6.96 -7.48
C GLU A 99 12.10 -8.26 -7.79
N GLN A 100 13.31 -8.43 -7.25
CA GLN A 100 14.07 -9.68 -7.36
C GLN A 100 13.39 -10.84 -6.63
N ALA A 101 12.89 -10.61 -5.42
CA ALA A 101 12.23 -11.64 -4.62
C ALA A 101 10.91 -12.13 -5.24
N TRP A 102 10.21 -11.26 -5.97
CA TRP A 102 8.95 -11.57 -6.66
C TRP A 102 9.12 -11.93 -8.14
N ALA A 103 10.36 -12.08 -8.65
CA ALA A 103 10.61 -12.37 -10.07
C ALA A 103 10.08 -13.76 -10.47
N ASP A 104 10.26 -14.76 -9.61
CA ASP A 104 9.76 -16.11 -9.83
C ASP A 104 8.22 -16.14 -9.79
N PRO A 105 7.52 -16.56 -10.88
CA PRO A 105 6.08 -16.65 -10.90
C PRO A 105 5.51 -17.65 -9.87
N ASP A 106 6.28 -18.61 -9.40
CA ASP A 106 5.84 -19.57 -8.40
C ASP A 106 5.58 -18.93 -7.05
N VAL A 107 6.22 -17.78 -6.76
CA VAL A 107 5.96 -16.99 -5.55
C VAL A 107 4.49 -16.56 -5.46
N LEU A 108 3.84 -16.29 -6.60
CA LEU A 108 2.43 -15.88 -6.64
C LEU A 108 1.46 -16.96 -6.14
N ARG A 109 1.87 -18.24 -6.19
CA ARG A 109 1.03 -19.39 -5.75
C ARG A 109 1.31 -19.82 -4.33
N ARG A 110 2.45 -19.40 -3.74
CA ARG A 110 2.81 -19.77 -2.36
C ARG A 110 1.84 -19.16 -1.37
N GLU A 111 1.52 -19.89 -0.31
CA GLU A 111 0.78 -19.36 0.82
C GLU A 111 1.68 -18.46 1.67
N MET A 112 1.17 -17.29 2.03
CA MET A 112 1.87 -16.26 2.79
C MET A 112 1.09 -15.91 4.05
N VAL A 113 1.77 -15.95 5.19
CA VAL A 113 1.18 -15.60 6.49
C VAL A 113 1.31 -14.10 6.70
N LEU A 114 0.16 -13.42 6.72
CA LEU A 114 0.01 -11.98 6.91
C LEU A 114 -0.67 -11.70 8.26
N PRO A 115 -0.62 -10.48 8.80
CA PRO A 115 -1.28 -10.15 10.08
C PRO A 115 -2.78 -10.40 10.10
N PHE A 116 -3.42 -10.39 8.93
CA PHE A 116 -4.86 -10.55 8.74
C PHE A 116 -5.26 -11.89 8.11
N GLY A 117 -4.36 -12.88 8.06
CA GLY A 117 -4.62 -14.23 7.60
C GLY A 117 -3.60 -14.76 6.60
N THR A 118 -3.80 -16.02 6.16
CA THR A 118 -2.97 -16.66 5.14
C THR A 118 -3.60 -16.48 3.78
N LEU A 119 -2.83 -15.99 2.82
CA LEU A 119 -3.27 -15.72 1.45
C LEU A 119 -2.28 -16.26 0.42
N PRO A 120 -2.74 -16.64 -0.79
CA PRO A 120 -1.84 -16.83 -1.92
C PRO A 120 -1.03 -15.57 -2.21
N GLY A 121 0.21 -15.73 -2.68
CA GLY A 121 1.13 -14.61 -2.95
C GLY A 121 0.53 -13.53 -3.85
N ALA A 122 -0.21 -13.92 -4.88
CA ALA A 122 -0.90 -12.95 -5.74
C ALA A 122 -1.87 -12.05 -4.95
N ALA A 123 -2.66 -12.62 -4.05
CA ALA A 123 -3.61 -11.86 -3.22
C ALA A 123 -2.89 -11.03 -2.14
N ALA A 124 -1.78 -11.54 -1.62
CA ALA A 124 -0.92 -10.82 -0.69
C ALA A 124 -0.32 -9.58 -1.36
N LEU A 125 0.26 -9.72 -2.55
CA LEU A 125 0.85 -8.60 -3.28
C LEU A 125 -0.19 -7.54 -3.68
N ALA A 126 -1.37 -7.98 -4.11
CA ALA A 126 -2.48 -7.07 -4.40
C ALA A 126 -2.93 -6.28 -3.16
N SER A 127 -2.90 -6.90 -1.97
CA SER A 127 -3.21 -6.22 -0.71
C SER A 127 -2.18 -5.15 -0.36
N TYR A 128 -0.89 -5.46 -0.52
CA TYR A 128 0.19 -4.50 -0.32
C TYR A 128 0.18 -3.35 -1.34
N THR A 129 -0.34 -3.57 -2.56
CA THR A 129 -0.54 -2.48 -3.53
C THR A 129 -1.44 -1.38 -2.95
N GLY A 130 -2.55 -1.74 -2.32
CA GLY A 130 -3.43 -0.77 -1.66
C GLY A 130 -2.75 -0.04 -0.49
N GLU A 131 -1.97 -0.74 0.33
CA GLU A 131 -1.21 -0.16 1.44
C GLU A 131 -0.18 0.87 0.93
N VAL A 132 0.60 0.51 -0.09
CA VAL A 132 1.60 1.41 -0.69
C VAL A 132 0.94 2.65 -1.31
N LEU A 133 -0.15 2.50 -2.07
CA LEU A 133 -0.86 3.63 -2.67
C LEU A 133 -1.39 4.59 -1.61
N THR A 134 -2.01 4.07 -0.54
CA THR A 134 -2.58 4.90 0.53
C THR A 134 -1.50 5.69 1.27
N HIS A 135 -0.41 5.05 1.66
CA HIS A 135 0.68 5.75 2.35
C HIS A 135 1.48 6.67 1.42
N THR A 136 1.52 6.40 0.12
CA THR A 136 2.07 7.35 -0.86
C THR A 136 1.18 8.59 -0.95
N TRP A 137 -0.14 8.43 -0.93
CA TRP A 137 -1.08 9.54 -0.88
C TRP A 137 -0.95 10.34 0.43
N ASP A 138 -0.86 9.67 1.58
CA ASP A 138 -0.64 10.30 2.87
C ASP A 138 0.62 11.19 2.82
N LEU A 139 1.73 10.66 2.27
CA LEU A 139 2.99 11.37 2.14
C LEU A 139 2.91 12.56 1.18
N ALA A 140 2.33 12.35 0.00
CA ALA A 140 2.17 13.39 -1.02
C ALA A 140 1.31 14.55 -0.50
N THR A 141 0.20 14.24 0.18
CA THR A 141 -0.72 15.22 0.76
C THR A 141 -0.01 16.04 1.85
N ALA A 142 0.76 15.40 2.72
CA ALA A 142 1.51 16.07 3.79
C ALA A 142 2.60 17.01 3.25
N THR A 143 3.20 16.67 2.12
CA THR A 143 4.34 17.41 1.54
C THR A 143 3.96 18.30 0.34
N GLY A 144 2.65 18.39 0.02
CA GLY A 144 2.14 19.23 -1.06
C GLY A 144 2.49 18.73 -2.47
N GLN A 145 2.76 17.43 -2.63
CA GLN A 145 3.07 16.81 -3.91
C GLN A 145 1.79 16.36 -4.64
N ILE A 146 1.87 16.26 -5.97
CA ILE A 146 0.80 15.75 -6.83
C ILE A 146 1.36 14.60 -7.68
N PRO A 147 1.35 13.36 -7.17
CA PRO A 147 1.84 12.21 -7.92
C PRO A 147 0.99 11.93 -9.17
N ALA A 148 1.63 11.40 -10.22
CA ALA A 148 0.93 10.84 -11.36
C ALA A 148 0.41 9.45 -11.00
N TRP A 149 -0.87 9.34 -10.69
CA TRP A 149 -1.52 8.08 -10.36
C TRP A 149 -1.81 7.26 -11.62
N ASP A 150 -1.61 5.95 -11.52
CA ASP A 150 -2.08 4.99 -12.52
C ASP A 150 -3.52 4.59 -12.13
N ASP A 151 -4.50 5.16 -12.81
CA ASP A 151 -5.92 5.00 -12.47
C ASP A 151 -6.38 3.54 -12.51
N GLU A 152 -5.83 2.71 -13.39
CA GLU A 152 -6.16 1.28 -13.46
C GLU A 152 -5.66 0.55 -12.20
N VAL A 153 -4.43 0.84 -11.79
CA VAL A 153 -3.83 0.27 -10.57
C VAL A 153 -4.61 0.71 -9.32
N VAL A 154 -4.96 1.99 -9.24
CA VAL A 154 -5.73 2.54 -8.11
C VAL A 154 -7.14 1.94 -8.07
N ALA A 155 -7.82 1.83 -9.20
CA ALA A 155 -9.16 1.22 -9.29
C ALA A 155 -9.12 -0.27 -8.89
N GLY A 156 -8.10 -1.00 -9.33
CA GLY A 156 -7.88 -2.40 -8.94
C GLY A 156 -7.65 -2.55 -7.43
N ALA A 157 -6.86 -1.67 -6.83
CA ALA A 157 -6.62 -1.63 -5.39
C ALA A 157 -7.92 -1.33 -4.62
N LEU A 158 -8.73 -0.38 -5.07
CA LEU A 158 -10.03 -0.06 -4.46
C LEU A 158 -10.97 -1.28 -4.46
N VAL A 159 -11.05 -2.01 -5.58
CA VAL A 159 -11.85 -3.24 -5.65
C VAL A 159 -11.35 -4.29 -4.64
N ALA A 160 -10.04 -4.47 -4.52
CA ALA A 160 -9.45 -5.42 -3.58
C ALA A 160 -9.71 -5.05 -2.12
N VAL A 161 -9.59 -3.77 -1.78
CA VAL A 161 -9.84 -3.26 -0.42
C VAL A 161 -11.32 -3.38 -0.04
N ARG A 162 -12.23 -3.03 -0.95
CA ARG A 162 -13.69 -3.15 -0.71
C ARG A 162 -14.15 -4.56 -0.39
N ARG A 163 -13.49 -5.57 -0.94
CA ARG A 163 -13.82 -6.98 -0.65
C ARG A 163 -13.42 -7.43 0.75
N LYS A 164 -12.48 -6.75 1.40
CA LYS A 164 -11.88 -7.15 2.68
C LYS A 164 -12.28 -6.26 3.84
N LEU A 165 -12.54 -5.00 3.56
CA LEU A 165 -12.74 -3.98 4.57
C LEU A 165 -14.17 -3.42 4.45
N PRO A 166 -15.05 -3.63 5.46
CA PRO A 166 -16.39 -3.05 5.48
C PRO A 166 -16.34 -1.52 5.54
N THR A 167 -17.45 -0.86 5.22
CA THR A 167 -17.57 0.60 5.25
C THR A 167 -17.50 1.17 6.67
N ALA A 168 -18.10 0.49 7.63
CA ALA A 168 -18.22 0.94 9.02
C ALA A 168 -18.12 -0.25 9.99
N GLU A 169 -18.08 0.05 11.29
CA GLU A 169 -18.03 -0.95 12.38
C GLU A 169 -16.84 -1.92 12.20
N ARG A 170 -15.68 -1.37 11.86
CA ARG A 170 -14.49 -2.16 11.63
C ARG A 170 -14.01 -2.84 12.91
N PRO A 171 -13.66 -4.14 12.86
CA PRO A 171 -13.21 -4.85 14.05
C PRO A 171 -12.01 -4.16 14.73
N PRO A 172 -11.89 -4.25 16.06
CA PRO A 172 -10.72 -3.76 16.78
C PRO A 172 -9.42 -4.35 16.23
N GLY A 173 -8.38 -3.53 16.12
CA GLY A 173 -7.07 -3.93 15.60
C GLY A 173 -6.91 -3.77 14.08
N ILE A 174 -7.95 -3.36 13.36
CA ILE A 174 -7.81 -2.91 11.96
C ILE A 174 -7.31 -1.45 11.98
N PRO A 175 -6.16 -1.14 11.33
CA PRO A 175 -5.56 0.19 11.37
C PRO A 175 -6.21 1.17 10.37
N PHE A 176 -7.53 1.08 10.19
CA PHE A 176 -8.29 1.91 9.27
C PHE A 176 -9.58 2.39 9.93
N ALA A 177 -9.80 3.69 9.96
CA ALA A 177 -11.07 4.29 10.40
C ALA A 177 -12.20 3.92 9.41
N ASP A 178 -13.46 4.18 9.80
CA ASP A 178 -14.61 4.00 8.93
C ASP A 178 -14.48 4.80 7.63
N ALA A 179 -15.12 4.32 6.57
CA ALA A 179 -15.02 4.96 5.26
C ALA A 179 -15.59 6.39 5.31
N VAL A 180 -14.87 7.33 4.72
CA VAL A 180 -15.32 8.71 4.52
C VAL A 180 -16.17 8.76 3.25
N PRO A 181 -17.38 9.35 3.29
CA PRO A 181 -18.21 9.52 2.10
C PRO A 181 -17.55 10.44 1.06
N VAL A 182 -17.51 10.00 -0.19
CA VAL A 182 -17.06 10.78 -1.34
C VAL A 182 -17.98 10.52 -2.53
N PRO A 183 -18.12 11.45 -3.49
CA PRO A 183 -18.89 11.24 -4.71
C PRO A 183 -18.40 10.01 -5.50
N ASP A 184 -19.32 9.33 -6.20
CA ASP A 184 -18.97 8.16 -7.00
C ASP A 184 -18.06 8.50 -8.19
N ASP A 185 -18.09 9.72 -8.67
CA ASP A 185 -17.26 10.27 -9.73
C ASP A 185 -15.98 10.95 -9.24
N ALA A 186 -15.70 10.90 -7.94
CA ALA A 186 -14.43 11.39 -7.39
C ALA A 186 -13.23 10.65 -8.00
N PRO A 187 -12.04 11.26 -8.06
CA PRO A 187 -10.81 10.62 -8.50
C PRO A 187 -10.61 9.25 -7.85
N ALA A 188 -10.08 8.29 -8.60
CA ALA A 188 -9.93 6.91 -8.12
C ALA A 188 -9.10 6.85 -6.82
N ILE A 189 -8.06 7.68 -6.71
CA ILE A 189 -7.23 7.76 -5.50
C ILE A 189 -8.02 8.28 -4.30
N ASP A 190 -8.85 9.31 -4.47
CA ASP A 190 -9.67 9.86 -3.38
C ASP A 190 -10.66 8.82 -2.86
N ARG A 191 -11.26 8.05 -3.78
CA ARG A 191 -12.16 6.96 -3.44
C ARG A 191 -11.45 5.82 -2.70
N LEU A 192 -10.19 5.51 -3.06
CA LEU A 192 -9.39 4.49 -2.39
C LEU A 192 -9.06 4.91 -0.96
N VAL A 193 -8.52 6.11 -0.78
CA VAL A 193 -8.09 6.59 0.54
C VAL A 193 -9.27 6.86 1.45
N ALA A 194 -10.37 7.40 0.92
CA ALA A 194 -11.62 7.59 1.64
C ALA A 194 -12.21 6.26 2.14
N TRP A 195 -12.17 5.20 1.32
CA TRP A 195 -12.57 3.87 1.77
C TRP A 195 -11.71 3.37 2.92
N GLN A 196 -10.47 3.78 3.03
CA GLN A 196 -9.56 3.44 4.11
C GLN A 196 -9.57 4.46 5.27
N GLY A 197 -10.59 5.32 5.32
CA GLY A 197 -10.84 6.25 6.43
C GLY A 197 -10.03 7.53 6.39
N ARG A 198 -9.41 7.87 5.24
CA ARG A 198 -8.75 9.16 5.04
C ARG A 198 -9.77 10.18 4.52
N ASP A 199 -9.67 11.43 5.01
CA ASP A 199 -10.39 12.56 4.41
C ASP A 199 -9.61 13.09 3.20
N PRO A 200 -10.13 12.97 1.95
CA PRO A 200 -9.44 13.50 0.77
C PRO A 200 -9.23 15.03 0.80
N HIS A 201 -9.96 15.73 1.66
CA HIS A 201 -9.81 17.17 1.87
C HIS A 201 -8.87 17.51 3.02
N TRP A 202 -8.20 16.54 3.60
CA TRP A 202 -7.26 16.76 4.69
C TRP A 202 -6.22 17.84 4.35
N ARG A 203 -5.95 18.71 5.31
CA ARG A 203 -4.90 19.73 5.24
C ARG A 203 -4.17 19.75 6.58
N PRO A 204 -2.85 20.02 6.61
CA PRO A 204 -2.15 20.20 7.87
C PRO A 204 -2.78 21.34 8.65
N VAL A 205 -2.95 21.15 9.94
CA VAL A 205 -3.37 22.23 10.86
C VAL A 205 -2.19 23.19 10.98
N ALA A 206 -2.46 24.48 10.69
CA ALA A 206 -1.45 25.55 10.76
C ALA A 206 -1.01 25.79 12.21
#